data_901102c5f4a4127159f32369e4bba440
#
_entry.id   901102c5f4a4127159f32369e4bba440
#
_cell.length_a   1.000
_cell.length_b   1.000
_cell.length_c   1.000
_cell.angle_alpha   90.00
_cell.angle_beta   90.00
_cell.angle_gamma   90.00
#
_symmetry.space_group_name_H-M   'P 1'
#
loop_
_entity.id
_entity.type
_entity.pdbx_description
1 polymer ?
#
loop_
_entity_poly.entity_id
_entity_poly.type
_entity_poly.pdbx_seq_one_letter_code
_entity_poly.pdbx_strand_id
1 'polypeptide(L)'
;MDISELIRKEALRRGLSHKTIRTYRQCVRKFFNWCRKEPNEIKKDDIKSYLDLMIEKGACGSTINVNLNALKFFYGNILNKKLMINIRYSKTPKALPTVLTKEEVARLINSITNPKHKLMAKLLYSAGLRVSELVHLKAENLDIENGYGWVRHGKGNKDRMF
;
A
#
# COMPACT_ATOMS: atom_id res chain seq x y z
N MET A 1 -4.60 -10.67 -25.00
CA MET A 1 -3.40 -10.44 -24.17
C MET A 1 -3.83 -10.39 -22.70
N ASP A 2 -3.30 -11.25 -21.82
CA ASP A 2 -3.65 -11.17 -20.38
C ASP A 2 -2.88 -10.03 -19.71
N ILE A 3 -3.54 -8.88 -19.61
CA ILE A 3 -3.03 -7.66 -18.95
C ILE A 3 -2.62 -7.95 -17.51
N SER A 4 -3.36 -8.82 -16.81
CA SER A 4 -3.12 -9.16 -15.42
C SER A 4 -1.78 -9.87 -15.23
N GLU A 5 -1.46 -10.78 -16.15
CA GLU A 5 -0.21 -11.53 -16.11
C GLU A 5 0.99 -10.66 -16.52
N LEU A 6 0.81 -9.74 -17.47
CA LEU A 6 1.86 -8.77 -17.82
C LEU A 6 2.23 -7.87 -16.65
N ILE A 7 1.22 -7.34 -15.95
CA ILE A 7 1.45 -6.52 -14.74
C ILE A 7 2.19 -7.35 -13.68
N ARG A 8 1.79 -8.61 -13.47
CA ARG A 8 2.45 -9.48 -12.49
C ARG A 8 3.92 -9.70 -12.80
N LYS A 9 4.22 -10.10 -14.04
CA LYS A 9 5.60 -10.39 -14.47
C LYS A 9 6.51 -9.17 -14.34
N GLU A 10 6.09 -8.01 -14.87
CA GLU A 10 6.90 -6.80 -14.80
C GLU A 10 7.07 -6.27 -13.38
N ALA A 11 6.02 -6.35 -12.56
CA ALA A 11 6.09 -5.93 -11.17
C ALA A 11 7.01 -6.83 -10.34
N LEU A 12 7.01 -8.15 -10.57
CA LEU A 12 7.96 -9.08 -9.94
C LEU A 12 9.40 -8.80 -10.33
N ARG A 13 9.67 -8.53 -11.61
CA ARG A 13 11.02 -8.14 -12.08
C ARG A 13 11.55 -6.90 -11.35
N ARG A 14 10.65 -5.99 -10.96
CA ARG A 14 10.99 -4.75 -10.23
C ARG A 14 10.94 -4.91 -8.70
N GLY A 15 10.75 -6.11 -8.19
CA GLY A 15 10.71 -6.38 -6.75
C GLY A 15 9.51 -5.74 -6.04
N LEU A 16 8.40 -5.47 -6.75
CA LEU A 16 7.21 -4.92 -6.13
C LEU A 16 6.52 -5.96 -5.24
N SER A 17 5.98 -5.51 -4.10
CA SER A 17 5.26 -6.38 -3.17
C SER A 17 4.00 -7.00 -3.79
N HIS A 18 3.62 -8.20 -3.36
CA HIS A 18 2.38 -8.86 -3.78
C HIS A 18 1.14 -8.00 -3.57
N LYS A 19 1.12 -7.18 -2.50
CA LYS A 19 0.05 -6.21 -2.24
C LYS A 19 -0.01 -5.14 -3.32
N THR A 20 1.12 -4.58 -3.73
CA THR A 20 1.21 -3.60 -4.82
C THR A 20 0.75 -4.21 -6.15
N ILE A 21 1.21 -5.41 -6.46
CA ILE A 21 0.82 -6.14 -7.68
C ILE A 21 -0.70 -6.32 -7.73
N ARG A 22 -1.30 -6.81 -6.64
CA ARG A 22 -2.75 -6.99 -6.53
C ARG A 22 -3.50 -5.67 -6.75
N THR A 23 -3.05 -4.60 -6.11
CA THR A 23 -3.65 -3.27 -6.24
C THR A 23 -3.57 -2.76 -7.67
N TYR A 24 -2.40 -2.84 -8.32
CA TYR A 24 -2.22 -2.39 -9.70
C TYR A 24 -3.09 -3.16 -10.68
N ARG A 25 -3.15 -4.48 -10.54
CA ARG A 25 -4.05 -5.33 -11.35
C ARG A 25 -5.51 -4.90 -11.22
N GLN A 26 -5.97 -4.64 -9.99
CA GLN A 26 -7.33 -4.18 -9.74
C GLN A 26 -7.63 -2.81 -10.35
N CYS A 27 -6.71 -1.84 -10.19
CA CYS A 27 -6.88 -0.49 -10.74
C CYS A 27 -6.95 -0.52 -12.27
N VAL A 28 -6.02 -1.22 -12.91
CA VAL A 28 -5.96 -1.31 -14.37
C VAL A 28 -7.19 -2.05 -14.92
N ARG A 29 -7.63 -3.14 -14.26
CA ARG A 29 -8.86 -3.84 -14.64
C ARG A 29 -10.10 -2.94 -14.54
N LYS A 30 -10.24 -2.17 -13.44
CA LYS A 30 -11.35 -1.22 -13.28
C LYS A 30 -11.37 -0.16 -14.37
N PHE A 31 -10.21 0.36 -14.75
CA PHE A 31 -10.08 1.31 -15.84
C PHE A 31 -10.56 0.72 -17.17
N PHE A 32 -10.07 -0.46 -17.57
CA PHE A 32 -10.48 -1.09 -18.82
C PHE A 32 -11.95 -1.50 -18.84
N ASN A 33 -12.50 -1.96 -17.73
CA ASN A 33 -13.93 -2.25 -17.60
C ASN A 33 -14.81 -1.00 -17.81
N TRP A 34 -14.28 0.17 -17.44
CA TRP A 34 -14.98 1.44 -17.62
C TRP A 34 -14.84 1.96 -19.05
N CYS A 35 -13.62 2.04 -19.59
CA CYS A 35 -13.39 2.67 -20.88
C CYS A 35 -13.77 1.79 -22.07
N ARG A 36 -13.81 0.44 -21.91
CA ARG A 36 -14.16 -0.56 -22.93
C ARG A 36 -13.40 -0.40 -24.25
N LYS A 37 -12.17 0.10 -24.22
CA LYS A 37 -11.27 0.29 -25.34
C LYS A 37 -10.08 -0.66 -25.24
N GLU A 38 -9.50 -1.00 -26.37
CA GLU A 38 -8.24 -1.74 -26.40
C GLU A 38 -7.07 -0.90 -25.86
N PRO A 39 -6.07 -1.52 -25.21
CA PRO A 39 -4.94 -0.79 -24.60
C PRO A 39 -4.21 0.16 -25.56
N ASN A 40 -4.21 -0.17 -26.85
CA ASN A 40 -3.53 0.63 -27.88
C ASN A 40 -4.31 1.87 -28.31
N GLU A 41 -5.63 1.87 -28.14
CA GLU A 41 -6.54 2.94 -28.53
C GLU A 41 -6.69 4.02 -27.45
N ILE A 42 -6.22 3.73 -26.24
CA ILE A 42 -6.32 4.65 -25.12
C ILE A 42 -5.47 5.90 -25.35
N LYS A 43 -6.12 7.05 -25.19
CA LYS A 43 -5.51 8.38 -25.24
C LYS A 43 -5.39 8.96 -23.84
N LYS A 44 -4.60 10.02 -23.71
CA LYS A 44 -4.42 10.75 -22.46
C LYS A 44 -5.74 11.26 -21.87
N ASP A 45 -6.67 11.66 -22.74
CA ASP A 45 -7.95 12.23 -22.32
C ASP A 45 -8.90 11.15 -21.76
N ASP A 46 -8.84 9.90 -22.26
CA ASP A 46 -9.59 8.79 -21.65
C ASP A 46 -9.16 8.57 -20.20
N ILE A 47 -7.87 8.71 -19.92
CA ILE A 47 -7.34 8.55 -18.57
C ILE A 47 -7.75 9.72 -17.68
N LYS A 48 -7.71 10.95 -18.19
CA LYS A 48 -8.19 12.13 -17.44
C LYS A 48 -9.68 11.97 -17.11
N SER A 49 -10.51 11.65 -18.11
CA SER A 49 -11.95 11.44 -17.90
C SER A 49 -12.25 10.37 -16.85
N TYR A 50 -11.45 9.29 -16.81
CA TYR A 50 -11.57 8.29 -15.75
C TYR A 50 -11.23 8.85 -14.35
N LEU A 51 -10.17 9.64 -14.25
CA LEU A 51 -9.78 10.27 -12.98
C LEU A 51 -10.81 11.32 -12.55
N ASP A 52 -11.35 12.09 -13.48
CA ASP A 52 -12.39 13.08 -13.23
C ASP A 52 -13.67 12.40 -12.73
N LEU A 53 -14.09 11.29 -13.34
CA LEU A 53 -15.18 10.46 -12.84
C LEU A 53 -14.95 9.96 -11.41
N MET A 54 -13.71 9.61 -11.07
CA MET A 54 -13.39 9.21 -9.70
C MET A 54 -13.54 10.38 -8.71
N ILE A 55 -13.16 11.59 -9.11
CA ILE A 55 -13.34 12.82 -8.33
C ILE A 55 -14.82 13.09 -8.11
N GLU A 56 -15.64 13.05 -9.16
CA GLU A 56 -17.09 13.23 -9.10
C GLU A 56 -17.77 12.22 -8.16
N LYS A 57 -17.26 10.98 -8.12
CA LYS A 57 -17.72 9.94 -7.18
C LYS A 57 -17.16 10.10 -5.76
N GLY A 58 -16.48 11.20 -5.44
CA GLY A 58 -15.96 11.49 -4.11
C GLY A 58 -14.73 10.68 -3.71
N ALA A 59 -13.97 10.11 -4.67
CA ALA A 59 -12.76 9.38 -4.34
C ALA A 59 -11.70 10.32 -3.75
N CYS A 60 -11.06 9.91 -2.65
CA CYS A 60 -10.00 10.69 -2.03
C CYS A 60 -8.75 10.73 -2.93
N GLY A 61 -7.98 11.83 -2.83
CA GLY A 61 -6.79 12.05 -3.65
C GLY A 61 -5.76 10.92 -3.60
N SER A 62 -5.61 10.23 -2.46
CA SER A 62 -4.73 9.07 -2.34
C SER A 62 -5.20 7.90 -3.22
N THR A 63 -6.51 7.65 -3.28
CA THR A 63 -7.08 6.61 -4.16
C THR A 63 -6.88 6.95 -5.62
N ILE A 64 -7.08 8.21 -6.01
CA ILE A 64 -6.84 8.69 -7.37
C ILE A 64 -5.36 8.50 -7.74
N ASN A 65 -4.44 8.87 -6.85
CA ASN A 65 -3.01 8.73 -7.06
C ASN A 65 -2.57 7.26 -7.20
N VAL A 66 -3.18 6.33 -6.47
CA VAL A 66 -2.91 4.89 -6.62
C VAL A 66 -3.36 4.40 -8.01
N ASN A 67 -4.54 4.82 -8.48
CA ASN A 67 -5.01 4.47 -9.83
C ASN A 67 -4.09 5.07 -10.90
N LEU A 68 -3.71 6.34 -10.77
CA LEU A 68 -2.77 6.99 -11.67
C LEU A 68 -1.40 6.28 -11.71
N ASN A 69 -0.88 5.85 -10.55
CA ASN A 69 0.37 5.08 -10.48
C ASN A 69 0.25 3.73 -11.19
N ALA A 70 -0.87 3.02 -11.01
CA ALA A 70 -1.11 1.75 -11.68
C ALA A 70 -1.16 1.91 -13.21
N LEU A 71 -1.84 2.96 -13.70
CA LEU A 71 -1.91 3.28 -15.13
C LEU A 71 -0.56 3.74 -15.67
N LYS A 72 0.19 4.59 -14.94
CA LYS A 72 1.57 4.96 -15.30
C LYS A 72 2.48 3.74 -15.40
N PHE A 73 2.36 2.81 -14.45
CA PHE A 73 3.11 1.57 -14.47
C PHE A 73 2.77 0.74 -15.71
N PHE A 74 1.49 0.57 -16.01
CA PHE A 74 1.05 -0.22 -17.17
C PHE A 74 1.48 0.41 -18.50
N TYR A 75 1.17 1.68 -18.70
CA TYR A 75 1.50 2.35 -19.98
C TYR A 75 2.99 2.66 -20.12
N GLY A 76 3.64 3.11 -19.05
CA GLY A 76 5.05 3.50 -19.10
C GLY A 76 6.01 2.33 -19.09
N ASN A 77 5.76 1.31 -18.27
CA ASN A 77 6.74 0.24 -18.04
C ASN A 77 6.43 -1.04 -18.84
N ILE A 78 5.16 -1.29 -19.19
CA ILE A 78 4.77 -2.50 -19.92
C ILE A 78 4.60 -2.21 -21.41
N LEU A 79 3.85 -1.16 -21.75
CA LEU A 79 3.59 -0.78 -23.14
C LEU A 79 4.60 0.22 -23.71
N ASN A 80 5.53 0.75 -22.90
CA ASN A 80 6.53 1.77 -23.26
C ASN A 80 5.91 3.02 -23.92
N LYS A 81 4.65 3.35 -23.56
CA LYS A 81 3.94 4.54 -24.06
C LYS A 81 4.08 5.71 -23.10
N LYS A 82 4.59 6.84 -23.58
CA LYS A 82 4.76 8.08 -22.78
C LYS A 82 3.45 8.86 -22.52
N LEU A 83 2.28 8.22 -22.65
CA LEU A 83 0.95 8.85 -22.54
C LEU A 83 0.71 9.59 -21.22
N MET A 84 1.39 9.18 -20.14
CA MET A 84 1.06 9.53 -18.76
C MET A 84 1.97 10.58 -18.13
N ILE A 85 3.02 11.03 -18.82
CA ILE A 85 4.11 11.82 -18.21
C ILE A 85 3.61 13.13 -17.59
N ASN A 86 2.58 13.74 -18.17
CA ASN A 86 2.10 15.08 -17.78
C ASN A 86 0.81 15.08 -16.95
N ILE A 87 0.33 13.94 -16.44
CA ILE A 87 -0.82 13.93 -15.53
C ILE A 87 -0.31 14.16 -14.12
N ARG A 88 -0.74 15.28 -13.50
CA ARG A 88 -0.36 15.65 -12.14
C ARG A 88 -1.10 14.79 -11.11
N TYR A 89 -0.46 14.59 -9.96
CA TYR A 89 -1.09 13.92 -8.82
C TYR A 89 -2.09 14.83 -8.12
N SER A 90 -3.16 14.23 -7.59
CA SER A 90 -4.10 14.93 -6.72
C SER A 90 -3.41 15.32 -5.41
N LYS A 91 -3.68 16.52 -4.93
CA LYS A 91 -3.25 16.95 -3.59
C LYS A 91 -3.96 16.10 -2.54
N THR A 92 -3.20 15.58 -1.60
CA THR A 92 -3.73 14.88 -0.44
C THR A 92 -3.51 15.75 0.79
N PRO A 93 -4.58 16.11 1.53
CA PRO A 93 -4.42 16.84 2.78
C PRO A 93 -3.54 16.03 3.75
N LYS A 94 -2.58 16.70 4.36
CA LYS A 94 -1.77 16.12 5.44
C LYS A 94 -2.45 16.47 6.76
N ALA A 95 -3.37 15.62 7.21
CA ALA A 95 -3.89 15.73 8.56
C ALA A 95 -2.87 15.15 9.54
N LEU A 96 -2.65 15.81 10.66
CA LEU A 96 -1.87 15.27 11.76
C LEU A 96 -2.65 14.09 12.36
N PRO A 97 -1.99 12.96 12.64
CA PRO A 97 -2.66 11.85 13.31
C PRO A 97 -3.02 12.26 14.75
N THR A 98 -4.14 11.76 15.26
CA THR A 98 -4.48 11.87 16.68
C THR A 98 -3.47 11.04 17.47
N VAL A 99 -2.82 11.68 18.44
CA VAL A 99 -1.84 11.03 19.32
C VAL A 99 -2.49 10.84 20.68
N LEU A 100 -2.49 9.60 21.16
CA LEU A 100 -2.97 9.26 22.51
C LEU A 100 -1.93 9.61 23.56
N THR A 101 -2.37 10.05 24.74
CA THR A 101 -1.49 10.23 25.91
C THR A 101 -1.04 8.86 26.46
N LYS A 102 -0.01 8.86 27.29
CA LYS A 102 0.47 7.62 27.95
C LYS A 102 -0.63 6.96 28.79
N GLU A 103 -1.43 7.78 29.48
CA GLU A 103 -2.53 7.34 30.33
C GLU A 103 -3.66 6.70 29.50
N GLU A 104 -3.98 7.27 28.33
CA GLU A 104 -4.97 6.73 27.41
C GLU A 104 -4.49 5.39 26.83
N VAL A 105 -3.22 5.29 26.43
CA VAL A 105 -2.63 4.04 25.97
C VAL A 105 -2.66 2.96 27.06
N ALA A 106 -2.30 3.32 28.29
CA ALA A 106 -2.34 2.40 29.44
C ALA A 106 -3.77 1.88 29.69
N ARG A 107 -4.78 2.77 29.69
CA ARG A 107 -6.19 2.39 29.83
C ARG A 107 -6.63 1.46 28.69
N LEU A 108 -6.28 1.79 27.45
CA LEU A 108 -6.61 0.98 26.28
C LEU A 108 -5.99 -0.43 26.40
N ILE A 109 -4.70 -0.55 26.72
CA ILE A 109 -4.04 -1.84 26.86
C ILE A 109 -4.65 -2.64 28.03
N ASN A 110 -4.99 -1.99 29.13
CA ASN A 110 -5.57 -2.64 30.30
C ASN A 110 -6.99 -3.13 30.08
N SER A 111 -7.76 -2.50 29.20
CA SER A 111 -9.13 -2.96 28.83
C SER A 111 -9.14 -4.22 27.98
N ILE A 112 -7.97 -4.63 27.40
CA ILE A 112 -7.88 -5.86 26.59
C ILE A 112 -7.88 -7.07 27.51
N THR A 113 -8.91 -7.90 27.42
CA THR A 113 -9.07 -9.11 28.23
C THR A 113 -8.25 -10.29 27.71
N ASN A 114 -8.14 -10.43 26.38
CA ASN A 114 -7.39 -11.52 25.77
C ASN A 114 -5.87 -11.30 25.97
N PRO A 115 -5.15 -12.20 26.67
CA PRO A 115 -3.74 -12.01 27.00
C PRO A 115 -2.83 -11.94 25.78
N LYS A 116 -3.13 -12.67 24.71
CA LYS A 116 -2.38 -12.62 23.44
C LYS A 116 -2.52 -11.25 22.79
N HIS A 117 -3.74 -10.71 22.69
CA HIS A 117 -3.98 -9.41 22.10
C HIS A 117 -3.39 -8.30 22.96
N LYS A 118 -3.44 -8.44 24.29
CA LYS A 118 -2.79 -7.50 25.22
C LYS A 118 -1.29 -7.45 25.02
N LEU A 119 -0.63 -8.62 24.88
CA LEU A 119 0.80 -8.70 24.58
C LEU A 119 1.11 -8.05 23.22
N MET A 120 0.30 -8.32 22.20
CA MET A 120 0.46 -7.73 20.88
C MET A 120 0.37 -6.20 20.93
N ALA A 121 -0.60 -5.65 21.67
CA ALA A 121 -0.75 -4.20 21.83
C ALA A 121 0.45 -3.59 22.58
N LYS A 122 0.95 -4.25 23.62
CA LYS A 122 2.17 -3.83 24.33
C LYS A 122 3.37 -3.77 23.39
N LEU A 123 3.61 -4.81 22.58
CA LEU A 123 4.72 -4.86 21.62
C LEU A 123 4.60 -3.79 20.53
N LEU A 124 3.38 -3.53 20.02
CA LEU A 124 3.15 -2.45 19.07
C LEU A 124 3.54 -1.08 19.66
N TYR A 125 3.17 -0.84 20.89
CA TYR A 125 3.44 0.45 21.55
C TYR A 125 4.91 0.59 21.97
N SER A 126 5.49 -0.41 22.64
CA SER A 126 6.85 -0.33 23.20
C SER A 126 7.93 -0.40 22.11
N ALA A 127 7.77 -1.29 21.13
CA ALA A 127 8.77 -1.55 20.09
C ALA A 127 8.49 -0.81 18.77
N GLY A 128 7.38 -0.07 18.67
CA GLY A 128 6.99 0.64 17.45
C GLY A 128 6.85 -0.27 16.22
N LEU A 129 6.40 -1.51 16.45
CA LEU A 129 6.20 -2.47 15.37
C LEU A 129 5.01 -2.10 14.50
N ARG A 130 5.10 -2.38 13.20
CA ARG A 130 3.92 -2.35 12.34
C ARG A 130 3.08 -3.60 12.58
N VAL A 131 1.77 -3.52 12.39
CA VAL A 131 0.87 -4.69 12.54
C VAL A 131 1.35 -5.88 11.73
N SER A 132 1.80 -5.66 10.48
CA SER A 132 2.33 -6.74 9.64
C SER A 132 3.63 -7.32 10.16
N GLU A 133 4.50 -6.54 10.79
CA GLU A 133 5.74 -6.99 11.40
C GLU A 133 5.43 -7.85 12.63
N LEU A 134 4.51 -7.40 13.48
CA LEU A 134 4.09 -8.14 14.66
C LEU A 134 3.45 -9.50 14.31
N VAL A 135 2.58 -9.55 13.31
CA VAL A 135 1.90 -10.81 12.90
C VAL A 135 2.90 -11.85 12.36
N HIS A 136 4.01 -11.41 11.78
CA HIS A 136 5.06 -12.29 11.26
C HIS A 136 6.25 -12.46 12.22
N LEU A 137 6.17 -11.85 13.42
CA LEU A 137 7.23 -11.98 14.42
C LEU A 137 7.26 -13.39 14.97
N LYS A 138 8.44 -14.01 14.93
CA LYS A 138 8.67 -15.34 15.47
C LYS A 138 9.45 -15.26 16.78
N ALA A 139 9.27 -16.25 17.67
CA ALA A 139 9.99 -16.32 18.93
C ALA A 139 11.52 -16.35 18.74
N GLU A 140 12.00 -17.03 17.70
CA GLU A 140 13.42 -17.08 17.34
C GLU A 140 14.07 -15.73 17.01
N ASN A 141 13.24 -14.70 16.76
CA ASN A 141 13.68 -13.34 16.47
C ASN A 141 13.65 -12.43 17.72
N LEU A 142 13.43 -13.01 18.91
CA LEU A 142 13.42 -12.31 20.19
C LEU A 142 14.58 -12.80 21.05
N ASP A 143 15.37 -11.90 21.51
CA ASP A 143 16.35 -12.11 22.59
C ASP A 143 15.79 -11.51 23.87
N ILE A 144 15.10 -12.36 24.65
CA ILE A 144 14.40 -11.93 25.87
C ILE A 144 15.40 -11.57 26.97
N GLU A 145 16.53 -12.25 27.02
CA GLU A 145 17.57 -12.01 28.04
C GLU A 145 18.22 -10.64 27.88
N ASN A 146 18.49 -10.26 26.61
CA ASN A 146 19.12 -8.98 26.30
C ASN A 146 18.11 -7.89 25.96
N GLY A 147 16.82 -8.18 25.90
CA GLY A 147 15.73 -7.20 25.77
C GLY A 147 15.59 -6.58 24.37
N TYR A 148 16.01 -7.27 23.32
CA TYR A 148 15.84 -6.80 21.93
C TYR A 148 15.22 -7.86 21.02
N GLY A 149 14.84 -7.44 19.82
CA GLY A 149 14.32 -8.35 18.80
C GLY A 149 14.60 -7.84 17.39
N TRP A 150 14.38 -8.72 16.42
CA TRP A 150 14.61 -8.44 15.01
C TRP A 150 13.33 -8.51 14.19
N VAL A 151 13.06 -7.45 13.45
CA VAL A 151 12.10 -7.51 12.34
C VAL A 151 12.86 -7.94 11.10
N ARG A 152 12.50 -9.11 10.57
CA ARG A 152 13.03 -9.60 9.30
C ARG A 152 12.06 -9.27 8.16
N HIS A 153 12.63 -8.92 7.00
CA HIS A 153 11.85 -8.59 5.79
C HIS A 153 10.75 -7.53 6.01
N GLY A 154 11.04 -6.49 6.79
CA GLY A 154 10.14 -5.37 7.04
C GLY A 154 9.78 -4.60 5.78
N LYS A 155 9.15 -3.43 5.92
CA LYS A 155 8.74 -2.60 4.78
C LYS A 155 9.94 -2.27 3.87
N GLY A 156 9.84 -2.64 2.60
CA GLY A 156 10.93 -2.48 1.63
C GLY A 156 12.02 -3.54 1.75
N ASN A 157 11.68 -4.69 2.33
CA ASN A 157 12.61 -5.82 2.56
C ASN A 157 13.83 -5.45 3.40
N LYS A 158 13.64 -4.55 4.39
CA LYS A 158 14.71 -4.10 5.30
C LYS A 158 14.55 -4.75 6.65
N ASP A 159 15.66 -5.28 7.16
CA ASP A 159 15.74 -5.77 8.54
C ASP A 159 16.02 -4.60 9.48
N ARG A 160 15.49 -4.70 10.71
CA ARG A 160 15.80 -3.75 11.80
C ARG A 160 15.70 -4.43 13.16
N MET A 161 16.46 -3.95 14.09
CA MET A 161 16.38 -4.28 15.51
C MET A 161 15.37 -3.34 16.22
N PHE A 162 14.77 -3.80 17.29
CA PHE A 162 13.90 -3.03 18.18
C PHE A 162 14.10 -3.45 19.62
#